data_7264eb9489a7b4c9d073ffd78fe01dbf
#
_entry.id   7264eb9489a7b4c9d073ffd78fe01dbf
#
_cell.length_a   1.000
_cell.length_b   1.000
_cell.length_c   1.000
_cell.angle_alpha   90.00
_cell.angle_beta   90.00
_cell.angle_gamma   90.00
#
_symmetry.space_group_name_H-M   'P 1'
#
loop_
_entity.id
_entity.type
_entity.pdbx_description
1 polymer ?
#
loop_
_entity_poly.entity_id
_entity_poly.type
_entity_poly.pdbx_seq_one_letter_code
_entity_poly.pdbx_strand_id
1 'polypeptide(L)'
;ILPVCPALTYCCHTSILTGCYVDKHGICHNEKLRRGGYLHEPWFSKKREVLVPTLLDFAREHGLTTCSLSWPVSGGADYDMNMPMIVPYEYQGWQPERWLENTATKNLMDRYFFKHGRYIMGPDRSLDLFTMALALDILEDYDQPDVMLVKMCDLDSCRHTYGVHHQRVDDQLRKHDAEFGAIVETLRRKGTLNDTNLVILGDHGMTDVRDV
;
A
#
# COMPACT_ATOMS: atom_id res chain seq x y z
N ILE A 1 -6.38 17.12 -9.20
CA ILE A 1 -6.50 16.86 -7.76
C ILE A 1 -5.28 17.43 -7.10
N LEU A 2 -5.45 18.22 -6.04
CA LEU A 2 -4.33 18.69 -5.23
C LEU A 2 -4.14 17.70 -4.07
N PRO A 3 -2.89 17.29 -3.78
CA PRO A 3 -2.60 16.47 -2.62
C PRO A 3 -2.80 17.27 -1.33
N VAL A 4 -2.86 16.56 -0.20
CA VAL A 4 -2.81 17.22 1.11
C VAL A 4 -1.41 17.79 1.38
N CYS A 5 -1.30 18.69 2.34
CA CYS A 5 -0.02 19.22 2.80
C CYS A 5 0.31 18.61 4.18
N PRO A 6 1.47 17.98 4.36
CA PRO A 6 2.54 17.76 3.37
C PRO A 6 2.17 16.67 2.33
N ALA A 7 2.62 16.85 1.09
CA ALA A 7 2.42 15.92 -0.02
C ALA A 7 3.39 14.73 0.06
N LEU A 8 3.26 13.95 1.12
CA LEU A 8 4.07 12.77 1.42
C LEU A 8 3.20 11.52 1.41
N THR A 9 3.75 10.41 0.97
CA THR A 9 3.04 9.14 0.77
C THR A 9 2.15 8.77 1.96
N TYR A 10 2.67 8.76 3.18
CA TYR A 10 1.91 8.31 4.36
C TYR A 10 0.83 9.30 4.77
N CYS A 11 1.11 10.60 4.65
CA CYS A 11 0.12 11.65 4.90
C CYS A 11 -1.05 11.57 3.91
N CYS A 12 -0.72 11.45 2.61
CA CYS A 12 -1.72 11.39 1.55
C CYS A 12 -2.58 10.12 1.63
N HIS A 13 -1.95 8.94 1.79
CA HIS A 13 -2.69 7.69 1.91
C HIS A 13 -3.58 7.63 3.16
N THR A 14 -3.11 8.19 4.29
CA THR A 14 -3.94 8.25 5.50
C THR A 14 -5.09 9.24 5.32
N SER A 15 -4.86 10.37 4.65
CA SER A 15 -5.93 11.32 4.33
C SER A 15 -6.98 10.73 3.38
N ILE A 16 -6.54 9.98 2.35
CA ILE A 16 -7.45 9.24 1.45
C ILE A 16 -8.30 8.24 2.23
N LEU A 17 -7.67 7.49 3.13
CA LEU A 17 -8.32 6.43 3.89
C LEU A 17 -9.27 6.94 4.98
N THR A 18 -9.02 8.14 5.52
CA THR A 18 -9.80 8.70 6.64
C THR A 18 -10.75 9.82 6.25
N GLY A 19 -10.57 10.42 5.06
CA GLY A 19 -11.28 11.64 4.66
C GLY A 19 -10.88 12.87 5.50
N CYS A 20 -9.79 12.80 6.26
CA CYS A 20 -9.34 13.84 7.16
C CYS A 20 -7.98 14.40 6.74
N TYR A 21 -7.67 15.61 7.22
CA TYR A 21 -6.32 16.18 7.11
C TYR A 21 -5.41 15.69 8.24
N VAL A 22 -4.11 15.97 8.10
CA VAL A 22 -3.04 15.49 8.99
C VAL A 22 -3.23 15.91 10.46
N ASP A 23 -3.86 17.07 10.72
CA ASP A 23 -4.17 17.56 12.06
C ASP A 23 -5.20 16.70 12.80
N LYS A 24 -6.01 15.92 12.08
CA LYS A 24 -7.01 14.99 12.62
C LYS A 24 -6.49 13.57 12.72
N HIS A 25 -5.91 13.05 11.64
CA HIS A 25 -5.47 11.65 11.66
C HIS A 25 -4.07 11.44 12.27
N GLY A 26 -3.29 12.50 12.51
CA GLY A 26 -2.03 12.45 13.25
C GLY A 26 -0.80 11.99 12.46
N ILE A 27 -0.94 11.59 11.21
CA ILE A 27 0.18 11.15 10.36
C ILE A 27 0.66 12.35 9.55
N CYS A 28 1.65 13.07 10.06
CA CYS A 28 2.13 14.33 9.49
C CYS A 28 3.46 14.21 8.71
N HIS A 29 4.04 13.03 8.65
CA HIS A 29 5.27 12.71 7.91
C HIS A 29 5.31 11.20 7.63
N ASN A 30 6.22 10.76 6.77
CA ASN A 30 6.48 9.31 6.61
C ASN A 30 7.18 8.78 7.87
N GLU A 31 8.10 9.54 8.43
CA GLU A 31 8.88 9.17 9.60
C GLU A 31 8.42 9.86 10.88
N LYS A 32 8.62 9.19 12.01
CA LYS A 32 8.33 9.71 13.35
C LYS A 32 9.44 10.61 13.83
N LEU A 33 9.11 11.82 14.25
CA LEU A 33 10.07 12.71 14.90
C LEU A 33 10.31 12.29 16.35
N ARG A 34 11.56 12.03 16.71
CA ARG A 34 11.96 11.83 18.11
C ARG A 34 13.18 12.66 18.48
N ARG A 35 13.07 13.43 19.55
CA ARG A 35 14.21 14.18 20.09
C ARG A 35 15.24 13.20 20.69
N GLY A 36 16.46 13.22 20.16
CA GLY A 36 17.64 12.65 20.81
C GLY A 36 17.77 11.12 20.76
N GLY A 37 17.17 10.40 19.83
CA GLY A 37 17.32 8.96 19.78
C GLY A 37 16.98 8.30 18.45
N TYR A 38 17.67 7.21 18.18
CA TYR A 38 17.35 6.30 17.09
C TYR A 38 16.07 5.51 17.43
N LEU A 39 15.16 5.37 16.47
CA LEU A 39 13.95 4.56 16.62
C LEU A 39 14.13 3.21 15.93
N HIS A 40 13.70 2.13 16.59
CA HIS A 40 13.62 0.82 15.95
C HIS A 40 12.58 0.76 14.84
N GLU A 41 11.54 1.58 14.92
CA GLU A 41 10.51 1.76 13.91
C GLU A 41 10.39 3.26 13.60
N PRO A 42 11.28 3.82 12.74
CA PRO A 42 11.31 5.25 12.49
C PRO A 42 10.10 5.76 11.71
N TRP A 43 9.45 4.88 10.94
CA TRP A 43 8.30 5.24 10.11
C TRP A 43 6.97 5.01 10.84
N PHE A 44 5.96 5.79 10.47
CA PHE A 44 4.59 5.44 10.82
C PHE A 44 4.20 4.18 10.05
N SER A 45 3.85 3.12 10.73
CA SER A 45 3.65 1.83 10.08
C SER A 45 2.42 1.08 10.58
N LYS A 46 1.92 1.41 11.77
CA LYS A 46 0.85 0.64 12.44
C LYS A 46 -0.47 1.40 12.44
N LYS A 47 -1.57 0.69 12.19
CA LYS A 47 -2.94 1.24 12.19
C LYS A 47 -3.28 2.01 13.48
N ARG A 48 -2.79 1.55 14.64
CA ARG A 48 -3.00 2.20 15.94
C ARG A 48 -2.41 3.61 16.05
N GLU A 49 -1.59 4.03 15.09
CA GLU A 49 -0.99 5.37 15.02
C GLU A 49 -1.92 6.38 14.34
N VAL A 50 -2.94 5.90 13.65
CA VAL A 50 -3.99 6.72 13.03
C VAL A 50 -5.04 7.05 14.10
N LEU A 51 -5.25 8.35 14.36
CA LEU A 51 -6.06 8.83 15.49
C LEU A 51 -7.57 8.86 15.23
N VAL A 52 -8.00 8.59 14.01
CA VAL A 52 -9.41 8.61 13.59
C VAL A 52 -9.78 7.31 12.87
N PRO A 53 -11.07 6.95 12.82
CA PRO A 53 -11.52 5.81 12.03
C PRO A 53 -11.18 5.96 10.55
N THR A 54 -11.01 4.83 9.89
CA THR A 54 -10.74 4.73 8.45
C THR A 54 -11.97 4.25 7.69
N LEU A 55 -11.96 4.40 6.37
CA LEU A 55 -12.99 3.84 5.48
C LEU A 55 -13.19 2.33 5.75
N LEU A 56 -12.10 1.59 5.98
CA LEU A 56 -12.19 0.15 6.24
C LEU A 56 -12.74 -0.16 7.63
N ASP A 57 -12.50 0.69 8.63
CA ASP A 57 -13.15 0.56 9.93
C ASP A 57 -14.68 0.72 9.79
N PHE A 58 -15.12 1.76 9.09
CA PHE A 58 -16.55 1.97 8.81
C PHE A 58 -17.18 0.85 7.97
N ALA A 59 -16.47 0.35 6.96
CA ALA A 59 -16.94 -0.78 6.16
C ALA A 59 -17.20 -1.99 7.05
N ARG A 60 -16.28 -2.34 7.94
CA ARG A 60 -16.45 -3.46 8.89
C ARG A 60 -17.57 -3.24 9.90
N GLU A 61 -17.73 -2.04 10.43
CA GLU A 61 -18.86 -1.69 11.32
C GLU A 61 -20.22 -1.92 10.64
N HIS A 62 -20.26 -1.87 9.31
CA HIS A 62 -21.46 -2.15 8.50
C HIS A 62 -21.51 -3.59 7.95
N GLY A 63 -20.63 -4.48 8.44
CA GLY A 63 -20.62 -5.89 8.06
C GLY A 63 -20.03 -6.16 6.67
N LEU A 64 -19.31 -5.20 6.09
CA LEU A 64 -18.64 -5.35 4.79
C LEU A 64 -17.27 -5.99 4.97
N THR A 65 -16.88 -6.84 4.02
CA THR A 65 -15.57 -7.47 3.98
C THR A 65 -14.51 -6.52 3.45
N THR A 66 -13.33 -6.52 4.08
CA THR A 66 -12.28 -5.54 3.84
C THR A 66 -10.96 -6.18 3.45
N CYS A 67 -10.28 -5.60 2.46
CA CYS A 67 -8.96 -6.02 2.02
C CYS A 67 -8.04 -4.79 1.88
N SER A 68 -6.81 -4.90 2.39
CA SER A 68 -5.78 -3.85 2.32
C SER A 68 -4.45 -4.47 1.95
N LEU A 69 -3.92 -4.11 0.77
CA LEU A 69 -2.67 -4.63 0.24
C LEU A 69 -1.66 -3.52 0.03
N SER A 70 -0.53 -3.64 0.69
CA SER A 70 0.59 -2.67 0.68
C SER A 70 0.18 -1.24 1.05
N TRP A 71 -0.94 -1.07 1.77
CA TRP A 71 -1.36 0.25 2.20
C TRP A 71 -0.49 0.75 3.35
N PRO A 72 -0.01 2.02 3.31
CA PRO A 72 0.75 2.60 4.41
C PRO A 72 -0.05 2.67 5.72
N VAL A 73 0.63 2.58 6.84
CA VAL A 73 0.05 2.72 8.19
C VAL A 73 -1.09 1.73 8.47
N SER A 74 -1.08 0.56 7.84
CA SER A 74 -2.07 -0.50 8.05
C SER A 74 -1.57 -1.67 8.89
N GLY A 75 -0.32 -1.64 9.36
CA GLY A 75 0.27 -2.73 10.13
C GLY A 75 -0.52 -3.06 11.40
N GLY A 76 -0.90 -4.33 11.55
CA GLY A 76 -1.71 -4.79 12.68
C GLY A 76 -3.15 -4.28 12.68
N ALA A 77 -3.67 -3.82 11.54
CA ALA A 77 -5.07 -3.47 11.40
C ALA A 77 -5.95 -4.72 11.49
N ASP A 78 -7.08 -4.57 12.15
CA ASP A 78 -8.11 -5.61 12.25
C ASP A 78 -9.03 -5.57 11.00
N TYR A 79 -8.43 -5.74 9.82
CA TYR A 79 -9.14 -5.93 8.55
C TYR A 79 -9.23 -7.41 8.23
N ASP A 80 -10.24 -7.83 7.45
CA ASP A 80 -10.44 -9.25 7.15
C ASP A 80 -9.25 -9.83 6.37
N MET A 81 -8.68 -9.02 5.48
CA MET A 81 -7.47 -9.32 4.72
C MET A 81 -6.54 -8.10 4.73
N ASN A 82 -5.43 -8.20 5.46
CA ASN A 82 -4.45 -7.11 5.55
C ASN A 82 -3.03 -7.64 5.29
N MET A 83 -2.40 -7.14 4.25
CA MET A 83 -0.97 -7.29 3.99
C MET A 83 -0.37 -5.89 3.94
N PRO A 84 0.16 -5.38 5.06
CA PRO A 84 0.59 -3.99 5.16
C PRO A 84 1.82 -3.70 4.30
N MET A 85 2.03 -2.43 3.99
CA MET A 85 3.22 -1.98 3.29
C MET A 85 4.48 -2.38 4.06
N ILE A 86 5.44 -2.97 3.33
CA ILE A 86 6.76 -3.28 3.84
C ILE A 86 7.58 -2.01 3.80
N VAL A 87 7.97 -1.54 4.96
CA VAL A 87 8.84 -0.38 5.08
C VAL A 87 10.29 -0.83 4.92
N PRO A 88 11.08 -0.22 4.04
CA PRO A 88 12.49 -0.53 3.89
C PRO A 88 13.28 0.08 5.07
N TYR A 89 13.32 -0.60 6.20
CA TYR A 89 14.21 -0.20 7.27
C TYR A 89 15.64 -0.67 6.97
N GLU A 90 16.54 0.27 6.83
CA GLU A 90 17.97 0.01 6.68
C GLU A 90 18.67 -0.10 8.04
N TYR A 91 18.16 -0.94 8.94
CA TYR A 91 18.83 -1.20 10.18
C TYR A 91 19.16 -2.69 10.37
N GLN A 92 20.22 -2.94 11.12
CA GLN A 92 20.70 -4.30 11.37
C GLN A 92 19.60 -5.16 12.02
N GLY A 93 19.30 -6.30 11.40
CA GLY A 93 18.29 -7.25 11.91
C GLY A 93 16.86 -7.02 11.39
N TRP A 94 16.64 -6.04 10.50
CA TRP A 94 15.36 -5.89 9.83
C TRP A 94 15.08 -7.05 8.87
N GLN A 95 13.93 -7.68 9.04
CA GLN A 95 13.46 -8.78 8.20
C GLN A 95 12.00 -8.51 7.80
N PRO A 96 11.71 -8.33 6.49
CA PRO A 96 10.35 -8.11 5.99
C PRO A 96 9.37 -9.22 6.42
N GLU A 97 9.80 -10.47 6.39
CA GLU A 97 9.03 -11.63 6.82
C GLU A 97 8.55 -11.47 8.27
N ARG A 98 9.47 -11.21 9.20
CA ARG A 98 9.15 -11.04 10.62
C ARG A 98 8.22 -9.84 10.88
N TRP A 99 8.36 -8.79 10.08
CA TRP A 99 7.44 -7.66 10.13
C TRP A 99 6.03 -8.09 9.73
N LEU A 100 5.88 -8.78 8.60
CA LEU A 100 4.60 -9.26 8.11
C LEU A 100 3.98 -10.30 9.05
N GLU A 101 4.74 -11.23 9.61
CA GLU A 101 4.27 -12.20 10.62
C GLU A 101 3.57 -11.53 11.81
N ASN A 102 4.04 -10.34 12.20
CA ASN A 102 3.50 -9.58 13.34
C ASN A 102 2.42 -8.56 12.99
N THR A 103 2.20 -8.29 11.71
CA THR A 103 1.37 -7.13 11.30
C THR A 103 0.38 -7.43 10.19
N ALA A 104 0.56 -8.52 9.44
CA ALA A 104 -0.38 -8.97 8.43
C ALA A 104 -1.44 -9.90 9.02
N THR A 105 -2.54 -10.09 8.30
CA THR A 105 -3.52 -11.12 8.62
C THR A 105 -2.88 -12.50 8.49
N LYS A 106 -2.95 -13.30 9.55
CA LYS A 106 -2.28 -14.60 9.62
C LYS A 106 -2.63 -15.51 8.43
N ASN A 107 -3.89 -15.58 8.06
CA ASN A 107 -4.34 -16.40 6.93
C ASN A 107 -3.67 -16.00 5.61
N LEU A 108 -3.44 -14.72 5.35
CA LEU A 108 -2.72 -14.26 4.16
C LEU A 108 -1.24 -14.64 4.22
N MET A 109 -0.60 -14.53 5.39
CA MET A 109 0.78 -14.97 5.58
C MET A 109 0.92 -16.46 5.32
N ASP A 110 0.13 -17.29 5.98
CA ASP A 110 0.20 -18.74 5.87
C ASP A 110 -0.03 -19.22 4.43
N ARG A 111 -0.94 -18.57 3.69
CA ARG A 111 -1.35 -19.01 2.35
C ARG A 111 -0.48 -18.47 1.23
N TYR A 112 -0.07 -17.21 1.29
CA TYR A 112 0.51 -16.52 0.14
C TYR A 112 1.95 -16.09 0.31
N PHE A 113 2.46 -15.97 1.54
CA PHE A 113 3.84 -15.53 1.73
C PHE A 113 4.84 -16.49 1.09
N PHE A 114 4.69 -17.78 1.30
CA PHE A 114 5.57 -18.78 0.67
C PHE A 114 5.47 -18.78 -0.87
N LYS A 115 4.30 -18.46 -1.41
CA LYS A 115 4.07 -18.40 -2.85
C LYS A 115 4.73 -17.18 -3.50
N HIS A 116 4.62 -16.03 -2.86
CA HIS A 116 4.96 -14.73 -3.45
C HIS A 116 6.10 -13.98 -2.75
N GLY A 117 6.52 -14.38 -1.55
CA GLY A 117 7.57 -13.72 -0.77
C GLY A 117 8.89 -13.53 -1.51
N ARG A 118 9.16 -14.36 -2.52
CA ARG A 118 10.31 -14.20 -3.42
C ARG A 118 10.38 -12.82 -4.07
N TYR A 119 9.26 -12.15 -4.30
CA TYR A 119 9.21 -10.81 -4.91
C TYR A 119 9.70 -9.71 -3.97
N ILE A 120 9.77 -9.95 -2.67
CA ILE A 120 10.22 -8.98 -1.66
C ILE A 120 11.52 -9.39 -0.96
N MET A 121 11.96 -10.64 -1.13
CA MET A 121 13.14 -11.21 -0.46
C MET A 121 14.37 -11.26 -1.38
N GLY A 122 14.20 -11.18 -2.69
CA GLY A 122 15.27 -11.36 -3.69
C GLY A 122 16.01 -10.06 -4.04
N PRO A 123 17.06 -10.16 -4.87
CA PRO A 123 17.78 -9.00 -5.38
C PRO A 123 16.94 -8.13 -6.33
N ASP A 124 16.00 -8.72 -7.05
CA ASP A 124 15.09 -8.04 -7.98
C ASP A 124 13.74 -7.75 -7.30
N ARG A 125 13.79 -7.13 -6.12
CA ARG A 125 12.59 -6.83 -5.34
C ARG A 125 11.64 -5.90 -6.11
N SER A 126 10.36 -6.25 -6.11
CA SER A 126 9.26 -5.41 -6.56
C SER A 126 8.08 -5.58 -5.61
N LEU A 127 7.75 -4.52 -4.90
CA LEU A 127 6.55 -4.50 -4.05
C LEU A 127 5.29 -4.61 -4.90
N ASP A 128 5.29 -4.08 -6.10
CA ASP A 128 4.16 -4.13 -7.01
C ASP A 128 3.88 -5.55 -7.49
N LEU A 129 4.92 -6.32 -7.87
CA LEU A 129 4.75 -7.72 -8.22
C LEU A 129 4.19 -8.55 -7.06
N PHE A 130 4.66 -8.29 -5.84
CA PHE A 130 4.13 -8.94 -4.65
C PHE A 130 2.67 -8.58 -4.43
N THR A 131 2.35 -7.29 -4.43
CA THR A 131 1.01 -6.76 -4.19
C THR A 131 0.01 -7.25 -5.23
N MET A 132 0.39 -7.21 -6.52
CA MET A 132 -0.46 -7.64 -7.61
C MET A 132 -0.71 -9.16 -7.60
N ALA A 133 0.33 -9.95 -7.31
CA ALA A 133 0.17 -11.40 -7.17
C ALA A 133 -0.81 -11.76 -6.05
N LEU A 134 -0.74 -11.04 -4.91
CA LEU A 134 -1.71 -11.19 -3.82
C LEU A 134 -3.11 -10.76 -4.23
N ALA A 135 -3.24 -9.60 -4.88
CA ALA A 135 -4.54 -9.08 -5.31
C ALA A 135 -5.27 -10.07 -6.25
N LEU A 136 -4.55 -10.60 -7.23
CA LEU A 136 -5.11 -11.56 -8.18
C LEU A 136 -5.46 -12.88 -7.49
N ASP A 137 -4.58 -13.42 -6.65
CA ASP A 137 -4.88 -14.66 -5.92
C ASP A 137 -6.08 -14.50 -4.98
N ILE A 138 -6.20 -13.37 -4.28
CA ILE A 138 -7.35 -13.09 -3.39
C ILE A 138 -8.64 -13.05 -4.21
N LEU A 139 -8.63 -12.34 -5.35
CA LEU A 139 -9.80 -12.29 -6.23
C LEU A 139 -10.16 -13.65 -6.84
N GLU A 140 -9.21 -14.57 -7.02
CA GLU A 140 -9.47 -15.94 -7.50
C GLU A 140 -9.98 -16.87 -6.39
N ASP A 141 -9.33 -16.81 -5.24
CA ASP A 141 -9.47 -17.81 -4.17
C ASP A 141 -10.60 -17.51 -3.19
N TYR A 142 -11.07 -16.27 -3.12
CA TYR A 142 -12.13 -15.82 -2.21
C TYR A 142 -13.29 -15.18 -2.96
N ASP A 143 -14.38 -14.97 -2.23
CA ASP A 143 -15.38 -13.99 -2.66
C ASP A 143 -14.73 -12.60 -2.71
N GLN A 144 -15.12 -11.81 -3.70
CA GLN A 144 -14.57 -10.47 -3.85
C GLN A 144 -14.82 -9.66 -2.58
N PRO A 145 -13.79 -9.04 -1.96
CA PRO A 145 -14.01 -8.13 -0.84
C PRO A 145 -14.89 -6.94 -1.24
N ASP A 146 -15.78 -6.52 -0.34
CA ASP A 146 -16.65 -5.36 -0.59
C ASP A 146 -15.84 -4.06 -0.74
N VAL A 147 -14.75 -3.93 0.04
CA VAL A 147 -13.80 -2.81 -0.08
C VAL A 147 -12.38 -3.36 -0.16
N MET A 148 -11.70 -3.08 -1.28
CA MET A 148 -10.33 -3.52 -1.52
C MET A 148 -9.42 -2.33 -1.84
N LEU A 149 -8.35 -2.19 -1.10
CA LEU A 149 -7.31 -1.19 -1.32
C LEU A 149 -6.04 -1.89 -1.83
N VAL A 150 -5.51 -1.42 -2.94
CA VAL A 150 -4.26 -1.93 -3.54
C VAL A 150 -3.33 -0.74 -3.79
N LYS A 151 -2.17 -0.72 -3.16
CA LYS A 151 -1.18 0.33 -3.38
C LYS A 151 -0.01 -0.18 -4.20
N MET A 152 0.34 0.58 -5.24
CA MET A 152 1.50 0.38 -6.10
C MET A 152 2.62 1.35 -5.70
N CYS A 153 3.88 0.88 -5.69
CA CYS A 153 5.03 1.64 -5.17
C CYS A 153 6.10 1.93 -6.22
N ASP A 154 6.23 1.06 -7.23
CA ASP A 154 7.41 1.04 -8.10
C ASP A 154 7.49 2.27 -9.01
N LEU A 155 6.37 2.94 -9.33
CA LEU A 155 6.37 4.17 -10.11
C LEU A 155 7.05 5.33 -9.37
N ASP A 156 6.75 5.49 -8.08
CA ASP A 156 7.37 6.49 -7.21
C ASP A 156 8.88 6.22 -7.11
N SER A 157 9.27 4.99 -6.81
CA SER A 157 10.67 4.55 -6.75
C SER A 157 11.42 4.77 -8.08
N CYS A 158 10.76 4.51 -9.20
CA CYS A 158 11.30 4.73 -10.53
C CYS A 158 11.58 6.22 -10.78
N ARG A 159 10.63 7.10 -10.41
CA ARG A 159 10.80 8.55 -10.55
C ARG A 159 11.89 9.11 -9.64
N HIS A 160 11.99 8.62 -8.40
CA HIS A 160 13.08 8.98 -7.50
C HIS A 160 14.45 8.60 -8.06
N THR A 161 14.55 7.48 -8.75
CA THR A 161 15.82 6.96 -9.26
C THR A 161 16.25 7.62 -10.57
N TYR A 162 15.30 7.88 -11.49
CA TYR A 162 15.60 8.28 -12.87
C TYR A 162 15.10 9.67 -13.25
N GLY A 163 14.35 10.34 -12.39
CA GLY A 163 13.64 11.59 -12.70
C GLY A 163 12.30 11.37 -13.37
N VAL A 164 11.46 12.42 -13.37
CA VAL A 164 10.03 12.28 -13.76
C VAL A 164 9.81 12.10 -15.26
N HIS A 165 10.78 12.47 -16.11
CA HIS A 165 10.67 12.44 -17.57
C HIS A 165 11.49 11.32 -18.23
N HIS A 166 11.98 10.36 -17.46
CA HIS A 166 12.80 9.29 -18.00
C HIS A 166 11.95 8.19 -18.66
N GLN A 167 12.44 7.56 -19.73
CA GLN A 167 11.74 6.47 -20.46
C GLN A 167 11.29 5.32 -19.55
N ARG A 168 12.05 4.99 -18.52
CA ARG A 168 11.68 3.95 -17.54
C ARG A 168 10.39 4.28 -16.75
N VAL A 169 10.05 5.55 -16.62
CA VAL A 169 8.80 5.98 -15.98
C VAL A 169 7.61 5.63 -16.89
N ASP A 170 7.75 5.86 -18.19
CA ASP A 170 6.73 5.47 -19.17
C ASP A 170 6.57 3.94 -19.22
N ASP A 171 7.67 3.21 -19.16
CA ASP A 171 7.65 1.75 -19.14
C ASP A 171 6.98 1.22 -17.87
N GLN A 172 7.22 1.85 -16.70
CA GLN A 172 6.57 1.50 -15.45
C GLN A 172 5.06 1.83 -15.48
N LEU A 173 4.67 2.95 -16.11
CA LEU A 173 3.25 3.27 -16.30
C LEU A 173 2.54 2.24 -17.18
N ARG A 174 3.17 1.79 -18.27
CA ARG A 174 2.62 0.70 -19.11
C ARG A 174 2.49 -0.62 -18.35
N LYS A 175 3.45 -0.89 -17.46
CA LYS A 175 3.38 -2.07 -16.58
C LYS A 175 2.19 -1.95 -15.62
N HIS A 176 1.99 -0.80 -14.97
CA HIS A 176 0.83 -0.58 -14.10
C HIS A 176 -0.50 -0.68 -14.86
N ASP A 177 -0.56 -0.19 -16.10
CA ASP A 177 -1.74 -0.33 -16.95
C ASP A 177 -2.06 -1.81 -17.22
N ALA A 178 -1.05 -2.62 -17.55
CA ALA A 178 -1.20 -4.05 -17.75
C ALA A 178 -1.61 -4.79 -16.45
N GLU A 179 -1.04 -4.42 -15.31
CA GLU A 179 -1.38 -4.97 -14.00
C GLU A 179 -2.83 -4.65 -13.61
N PHE A 180 -3.25 -3.40 -13.82
CA PHE A 180 -4.65 -3.01 -13.65
C PHE A 180 -5.59 -3.75 -14.62
N GLY A 181 -5.17 -3.90 -15.87
CA GLY A 181 -5.87 -4.70 -16.87
C GLY A 181 -6.11 -6.15 -16.41
N ALA A 182 -5.14 -6.76 -15.71
CA ALA A 182 -5.30 -8.11 -15.16
C ALA A 182 -6.38 -8.18 -14.06
N ILE A 183 -6.48 -7.16 -13.20
CA ILE A 183 -7.57 -7.05 -12.22
C ILE A 183 -8.92 -6.95 -12.94
N VAL A 184 -9.04 -6.04 -13.90
CA VAL A 184 -10.28 -5.85 -14.68
C VAL A 184 -10.72 -7.14 -15.37
N GLU A 185 -9.77 -7.88 -15.97
CA GLU A 185 -10.05 -9.15 -16.63
C GLU A 185 -10.49 -10.24 -15.64
N THR A 186 -9.88 -10.27 -14.46
CA THR A 186 -10.28 -11.19 -13.39
C THR A 186 -11.71 -10.91 -12.93
N LEU A 187 -12.06 -9.65 -12.68
CA LEU A 187 -13.42 -9.24 -12.31
C LEU A 187 -14.43 -9.57 -13.42
N ARG A 188 -14.06 -9.35 -14.70
CA ARG A 188 -14.90 -9.69 -15.86
C ARG A 188 -15.17 -11.19 -15.91
N ARG A 189 -14.14 -12.00 -15.77
CA ARG A 189 -14.24 -13.47 -15.79
C ARG A 189 -15.07 -14.02 -14.63
N LYS A 190 -15.00 -13.37 -13.47
CA LYS A 190 -15.82 -13.70 -12.29
C LYS A 190 -17.25 -13.16 -12.40
N GLY A 191 -17.54 -12.30 -13.37
CA GLY A 191 -18.88 -11.71 -13.58
C GLY A 191 -19.21 -10.57 -12.61
N THR A 192 -18.24 -10.05 -11.87
CA THR A 192 -18.44 -9.01 -10.84
C THR A 192 -18.06 -7.60 -11.31
N LEU A 193 -17.50 -7.45 -12.51
CA LEU A 193 -17.00 -6.16 -13.00
C LEU A 193 -18.09 -5.08 -13.05
N ASN A 194 -19.30 -5.43 -13.46
CA ASN A 194 -20.41 -4.47 -13.59
C ASN A 194 -20.95 -3.99 -12.24
N ASP A 195 -20.70 -4.73 -11.18
CA ASP A 195 -21.11 -4.42 -9.81
C ASP A 195 -19.94 -3.84 -8.99
N THR A 196 -18.80 -3.53 -9.63
CA THR A 196 -17.59 -3.04 -9.01
C THR A 196 -17.29 -1.60 -9.42
N ASN A 197 -17.12 -0.72 -8.44
CA ASN A 197 -16.55 0.61 -8.66
C ASN A 197 -15.03 0.53 -8.61
N LEU A 198 -14.37 0.88 -9.72
CA LEU A 198 -12.91 0.93 -9.80
C LEU A 198 -12.45 2.39 -9.69
N VAL A 199 -11.62 2.68 -8.71
CA VAL A 199 -11.06 4.02 -8.46
C VAL A 199 -9.53 3.95 -8.57
N ILE A 200 -8.97 4.71 -9.51
CA ILE A 200 -7.53 4.87 -9.68
C ILE A 200 -7.17 6.31 -9.33
N LEU A 201 -6.19 6.48 -8.47
CA LEU A 201 -5.71 7.80 -8.06
C LEU A 201 -4.22 7.78 -7.78
N GLY A 202 -3.57 8.94 -7.91
CA GLY A 202 -2.24 9.19 -7.38
C GLY A 202 -2.35 9.86 -6.02
N ASP A 203 -1.47 9.51 -5.10
CA ASP A 203 -1.41 10.09 -3.76
C ASP A 203 -0.78 11.49 -3.78
N HIS A 204 0.28 11.68 -4.56
CA HIS A 204 0.92 12.98 -4.78
C HIS A 204 1.58 13.04 -6.16
N GLY A 205 2.01 14.23 -6.55
CA GLY A 205 2.85 14.45 -7.71
C GLY A 205 4.35 14.35 -7.37
N MET A 206 5.18 14.55 -8.40
CA MET A 206 6.61 14.67 -8.29
C MET A 206 7.13 15.65 -9.34
N THR A 207 8.19 16.40 -9.02
CA THR A 207 8.87 17.30 -9.95
C THR A 207 10.37 17.15 -9.80
N ASP A 208 11.11 17.38 -10.89
CA ASP A 208 12.56 17.41 -10.81
C ASP A 208 13.03 18.66 -10.06
N VAL A 209 14.01 18.48 -9.17
CA VAL A 209 14.74 19.57 -8.51
C VAL A 209 15.91 19.95 -9.39
N ARG A 210 15.96 21.21 -9.81
CA ARG A 210 17.00 21.69 -10.76
C ARG A 210 18.20 22.31 -10.06
N ASP A 211 18.02 22.90 -8.88
CA ASP A 211 19.08 23.54 -8.09
C ASP A 211 18.87 23.23 -6.60
N VAL A 212 19.89 22.71 -5.93
CA VAL A 212 19.96 22.46 -4.51
C VAL A 212 21.10 23.26 -3.89
#